data_26971b7023850f035c6d0881f66d2b6d
#
_entry.id   26971b7023850f035c6d0881f66d2b6d
#
_cell.length_a   1.000
_cell.length_b   1.000
_cell.length_c   1.000
_cell.angle_alpha   90.00
_cell.angle_beta   90.00
_cell.angle_gamma   90.00
#
_symmetry.space_group_name_H-M   'P 1'
#
loop_
_entity.id
_entity.type
_entity.pdbx_description
1 polymer ?
#
loop_
_entity_poly.entity_id
_entity_poly.type
_entity_poly.pdbx_seq_one_letter_code
_entity_poly.pdbx_strand_id
1 'polypeptide(L)'
;MVNKMINILLTGADGQLGSDFKKLFENKGISYMATDYRNLNITDKVQIEAFFSKNDKFTHIINCAAYNNVDKAETDENVFLVNTEAPAVLAKFAKKIKADYVTYSTDFVFDGGKNSPYTEEDAAAPLSKYGKSKREGEKAVLKTYSKSFVIRTSWLFGIGNVNFSKKVLEWSKVKEELNIVDNEIASPTYSTDLAIFSWKLIQTRKYGIYHISNNGEASKYDQAKYILEKIGWKGIIKKARIEDFNLPAKRPKYSYLSSEKVEKLLNEKIPDWKSGIDRFLEKMKEKGEI
;
A
#
# COMPACT_ATOMS: atom_id res chain seq x y z
N MET A 1 -13.81 4.01 32.32
CA MET A 1 -13.98 3.48 30.97
C MET A 1 -13.20 2.16 30.90
N VAL A 2 -13.87 1.02 30.64
CA VAL A 2 -13.20 -0.26 30.52
C VAL A 2 -12.29 -0.16 29.28
N ASN A 3 -10.99 -0.27 29.45
CA ASN A 3 -10.03 -0.34 28.34
C ASN A 3 -10.38 -1.59 27.51
N LYS A 4 -11.12 -1.41 26.43
CA LYS A 4 -11.48 -2.53 25.55
C LYS A 4 -10.16 -3.07 24.96
N MET A 5 -9.81 -4.30 25.31
CA MET A 5 -8.60 -4.94 24.82
C MET A 5 -8.60 -4.90 23.28
N ILE A 6 -7.51 -4.40 22.67
CA ILE A 6 -7.38 -4.29 21.23
C ILE A 6 -7.37 -5.71 20.65
N ASN A 7 -8.25 -5.96 19.70
CA ASN A 7 -8.35 -7.20 18.94
C ASN A 7 -8.60 -6.86 17.47
N ILE A 8 -7.70 -7.27 16.58
CA ILE A 8 -7.64 -6.85 15.18
C ILE A 8 -7.96 -8.00 14.25
N LEU A 9 -8.83 -7.79 13.26
CA LEU A 9 -8.88 -8.63 12.07
C LEU A 9 -7.97 -8.01 11.01
N LEU A 10 -6.96 -8.75 10.59
CA LEU A 10 -6.03 -8.38 9.53
C LEU A 10 -6.28 -9.27 8.31
N THR A 11 -6.85 -8.70 7.22
CA THR A 11 -7.06 -9.43 5.96
C THR A 11 -5.91 -9.15 4.98
N GLY A 12 -5.60 -10.11 4.10
CA GLY A 12 -4.44 -10.01 3.21
C GLY A 12 -3.12 -10.08 3.99
N ALA A 13 -3.11 -10.84 5.08
CA ALA A 13 -2.02 -10.90 6.05
C ALA A 13 -0.70 -11.46 5.50
N ASP A 14 -0.74 -12.25 4.43
CA ASP A 14 0.45 -12.80 3.76
C ASP A 14 0.98 -11.90 2.63
N GLY A 15 0.30 -10.78 2.38
CA GLY A 15 0.77 -9.74 1.48
C GLY A 15 1.94 -8.93 2.04
N GLN A 16 2.51 -8.02 1.22
CA GLN A 16 3.64 -7.18 1.60
C GLN A 16 3.35 -6.39 2.89
N LEU A 17 2.27 -5.62 2.91
CA LEU A 17 1.89 -4.79 4.06
C LEU A 17 1.37 -5.62 5.23
N GLY A 18 0.57 -6.66 4.96
CA GLY A 18 0.04 -7.54 6.00
C GLY A 18 1.14 -8.21 6.81
N SER A 19 2.21 -8.65 6.16
CA SER A 19 3.36 -9.24 6.83
C SER A 19 4.08 -8.26 7.78
N ASP A 20 4.16 -6.97 7.41
CA ASP A 20 4.75 -5.96 8.29
C ASP A 20 3.83 -5.60 9.46
N PHE A 21 2.50 -5.61 9.25
CA PHE A 21 1.56 -5.49 10.37
C PHE A 21 1.65 -6.66 11.35
N LYS A 22 1.79 -7.91 10.87
CA LYS A 22 2.00 -9.08 11.77
C LYS A 22 3.19 -8.82 12.69
N LYS A 23 4.35 -8.48 12.13
CA LYS A 23 5.56 -8.17 12.90
C LYS A 23 5.36 -7.01 13.89
N LEU A 24 4.68 -5.94 13.44
CA LEU A 24 4.38 -4.78 14.28
C LEU A 24 3.53 -5.17 15.49
N PHE A 25 2.49 -5.98 15.28
CA PHE A 25 1.58 -6.41 16.34
C PHE A 25 2.25 -7.40 17.31
N GLU A 26 3.03 -8.35 16.80
CA GLU A 26 3.85 -9.26 17.60
C GLU A 26 4.80 -8.48 18.52
N ASN A 27 5.56 -7.52 17.98
CA ASN A 27 6.50 -6.70 18.74
C ASN A 27 5.81 -5.82 19.80
N LYS A 28 4.52 -5.48 19.61
CA LYS A 28 3.74 -4.64 20.54
C LYS A 28 2.84 -5.45 21.47
N GLY A 29 2.80 -6.79 21.36
CA GLY A 29 1.87 -7.63 22.13
C GLY A 29 0.40 -7.36 21.82
N ILE A 30 0.07 -6.93 20.60
CA ILE A 30 -1.30 -6.62 20.18
C ILE A 30 -1.96 -7.89 19.65
N SER A 31 -3.15 -8.22 20.16
CA SER A 31 -3.92 -9.36 19.71
C SER A 31 -4.48 -9.14 18.30
N TYR A 32 -4.28 -10.09 17.40
CA TYR A 32 -4.83 -10.05 16.05
C TYR A 32 -5.18 -11.45 15.52
N MET A 33 -6.12 -11.49 14.58
CA MET A 33 -6.41 -12.65 13.76
C MET A 33 -5.99 -12.33 12.32
N ALA A 34 -5.02 -13.09 11.82
CA ALA A 34 -4.53 -12.96 10.45
C ALA A 34 -5.36 -13.84 9.50
N THR A 35 -5.81 -13.26 8.38
CA THR A 35 -6.51 -13.99 7.34
C THR A 35 -5.94 -13.68 5.95
N ASP A 36 -5.99 -14.67 5.08
CA ASP A 36 -5.64 -14.55 3.67
C ASP A 36 -6.76 -15.13 2.78
N TYR A 37 -6.52 -15.19 1.48
CA TYR A 37 -7.50 -15.70 0.52
C TYR A 37 -7.95 -17.15 0.83
N ARG A 38 -7.11 -18.00 1.43
CA ARG A 38 -7.40 -19.42 1.69
C ARG A 38 -8.36 -19.61 2.86
N ASN A 39 -8.32 -18.74 3.86
CA ASN A 39 -9.11 -18.85 5.08
C ASN A 39 -10.23 -17.81 5.22
N LEU A 40 -10.12 -16.68 4.51
CA LEU A 40 -11.18 -15.68 4.38
C LEU A 40 -11.09 -14.97 3.03
N ASN A 41 -11.76 -15.51 2.02
CA ASN A 41 -11.89 -14.84 0.74
C ASN A 41 -12.81 -13.62 0.88
N ILE A 42 -12.24 -12.41 0.82
CA ILE A 42 -12.99 -11.16 0.99
C ILE A 42 -14.00 -10.86 -0.13
N THR A 43 -13.99 -11.62 -1.22
CA THR A 43 -14.96 -11.50 -2.33
C THR A 43 -16.14 -12.44 -2.18
N ASP A 44 -16.07 -13.41 -1.27
CA ASP A 44 -17.14 -14.37 -0.98
C ASP A 44 -18.02 -13.84 0.16
N LYS A 45 -19.18 -13.28 -0.20
CA LYS A 45 -20.12 -12.70 0.77
C LYS A 45 -20.65 -13.73 1.77
N VAL A 46 -20.86 -14.98 1.35
CA VAL A 46 -21.35 -16.06 2.22
C VAL A 46 -20.29 -16.43 3.25
N GLN A 47 -19.03 -16.56 2.81
CA GLN A 47 -17.91 -16.83 3.70
C GLN A 47 -17.71 -15.71 4.73
N ILE A 48 -17.80 -14.44 4.29
CA ILE A 48 -17.69 -13.27 5.19
C ILE A 48 -18.81 -13.28 6.22
N GLU A 49 -20.07 -13.52 5.82
CA GLU A 49 -21.21 -13.58 6.73
C GLU A 49 -21.04 -14.71 7.77
N ALA A 50 -20.65 -15.89 7.33
CA ALA A 50 -20.36 -17.03 8.21
C ALA A 50 -19.20 -16.75 9.16
N PHE A 51 -18.17 -16.03 8.70
CA PHE A 51 -17.03 -15.64 9.52
C PHE A 51 -17.45 -14.67 10.64
N PHE A 52 -18.13 -13.58 10.29
CA PHE A 52 -18.57 -12.58 11.28
C PHE A 52 -19.71 -13.02 12.18
N SER A 53 -20.46 -14.07 11.82
CA SER A 53 -21.46 -14.67 12.73
C SER A 53 -20.82 -15.33 13.97
N LYS A 54 -19.54 -15.76 13.84
CA LYS A 54 -18.76 -16.42 14.90
C LYS A 54 -17.71 -15.50 15.52
N ASN A 55 -17.40 -14.37 14.88
CA ASN A 55 -16.27 -13.51 15.21
C ASN A 55 -16.70 -12.03 15.22
N ASP A 56 -17.31 -11.57 16.30
CA ASP A 56 -17.86 -10.21 16.44
C ASP A 56 -17.09 -9.31 17.41
N LYS A 57 -15.98 -9.81 18.02
CA LYS A 57 -15.26 -9.12 19.09
C LYS A 57 -14.08 -8.26 18.62
N PHE A 58 -13.91 -8.07 17.31
CA PHE A 58 -12.86 -7.21 16.80
C PHE A 58 -13.11 -5.75 17.15
N THR A 59 -12.03 -5.04 17.48
CA THR A 59 -12.02 -3.59 17.69
C THR A 59 -11.64 -2.83 16.43
N HIS A 60 -10.87 -3.50 15.55
CA HIS A 60 -10.37 -2.96 14.29
C HIS A 60 -10.43 -4.03 13.19
N ILE A 61 -10.73 -3.62 11.97
CA ILE A 61 -10.56 -4.42 10.76
C ILE A 61 -9.59 -3.68 9.86
N ILE A 62 -8.42 -4.27 9.59
CA ILE A 62 -7.39 -3.73 8.72
C ILE A 62 -7.34 -4.57 7.45
N ASN A 63 -7.83 -4.01 6.35
CA ASN A 63 -7.88 -4.69 5.06
C ASN A 63 -6.65 -4.35 4.21
N CYS A 64 -5.67 -5.26 4.17
CA CYS A 64 -4.51 -5.20 3.29
C CYS A 64 -4.70 -6.01 1.99
N ALA A 65 -5.82 -6.72 1.84
CA ALA A 65 -6.11 -7.47 0.62
C ALA A 65 -6.52 -6.53 -0.52
N ALA A 66 -5.92 -6.68 -1.68
CA ALA A 66 -6.22 -5.90 -2.87
C ALA A 66 -5.77 -6.62 -4.15
N TYR A 67 -6.38 -6.27 -5.27
CA TYR A 67 -5.90 -6.60 -6.61
C TYR A 67 -4.86 -5.54 -7.02
N ASN A 68 -3.58 -5.91 -7.11
CA ASN A 68 -2.47 -4.96 -7.30
C ASN A 68 -1.75 -5.08 -8.65
N ASN A 69 -2.15 -6.00 -9.54
CA ASN A 69 -1.55 -6.11 -10.86
C ASN A 69 -2.18 -5.08 -11.81
N VAL A 70 -1.49 -3.95 -11.96
CA VAL A 70 -1.98 -2.78 -12.71
C VAL A 70 -2.28 -3.12 -14.17
N ASP A 71 -1.39 -3.85 -14.84
CA ASP A 71 -1.54 -4.18 -16.26
C ASP A 71 -2.63 -5.24 -16.49
N LYS A 72 -2.64 -6.30 -15.68
CA LYS A 72 -3.68 -7.33 -15.77
C LYS A 72 -5.07 -6.79 -15.42
N ALA A 73 -5.16 -5.75 -14.60
CA ALA A 73 -6.43 -5.12 -14.25
C ALA A 73 -7.19 -4.56 -15.47
N GLU A 74 -6.49 -4.20 -16.56
CA GLU A 74 -7.15 -3.66 -17.76
C GLU A 74 -8.11 -4.68 -18.41
N THR A 75 -7.84 -5.99 -18.27
CA THR A 75 -8.63 -7.07 -18.86
C THR A 75 -9.36 -7.94 -17.83
N ASP A 76 -8.98 -7.91 -16.55
CA ASP A 76 -9.58 -8.74 -15.51
C ASP A 76 -10.84 -8.07 -14.95
N GLU A 77 -11.97 -8.78 -15.01
CA GLU A 77 -13.26 -8.29 -14.50
C GLU A 77 -13.32 -8.29 -12.96
N ASN A 78 -12.49 -9.12 -12.30
CA ASN A 78 -12.49 -9.23 -10.84
C ASN A 78 -11.89 -8.01 -10.13
N VAL A 79 -11.26 -7.09 -10.86
CA VAL A 79 -10.59 -5.94 -10.24
C VAL A 79 -11.54 -5.07 -9.40
N PHE A 80 -12.77 -4.85 -9.87
CA PHE A 80 -13.77 -4.10 -9.10
C PHE A 80 -14.35 -4.92 -7.95
N LEU A 81 -14.54 -6.22 -8.13
CA LEU A 81 -15.00 -7.09 -7.04
C LEU A 81 -14.03 -7.04 -5.85
N VAL A 82 -12.72 -7.14 -6.12
CA VAL A 82 -11.68 -7.14 -5.07
C VAL A 82 -11.41 -5.74 -4.51
N ASN A 83 -11.34 -4.70 -5.37
CA ASN A 83 -10.90 -3.36 -4.95
C ASN A 83 -12.05 -2.42 -4.56
N THR A 84 -13.29 -2.72 -4.97
CA THR A 84 -14.46 -1.85 -4.72
C THR A 84 -15.48 -2.53 -3.83
N GLU A 85 -16.03 -3.69 -4.25
CA GLU A 85 -17.13 -4.32 -3.53
C GLU A 85 -16.68 -4.95 -2.21
N ALA A 86 -15.61 -5.73 -2.22
CA ALA A 86 -15.13 -6.43 -1.03
C ALA A 86 -14.77 -5.48 0.13
N PRO A 87 -14.02 -4.35 -0.10
CA PRO A 87 -13.78 -3.36 0.96
C PRO A 87 -15.06 -2.74 1.51
N ALA A 88 -16.07 -2.47 0.67
CA ALA A 88 -17.36 -1.94 1.13
C ALA A 88 -18.14 -2.96 1.98
N VAL A 89 -18.10 -4.25 1.62
CA VAL A 89 -18.69 -5.33 2.43
C VAL A 89 -18.00 -5.41 3.79
N LEU A 90 -16.67 -5.40 3.85
CA LEU A 90 -15.93 -5.39 5.11
C LEU A 90 -16.25 -4.16 5.95
N ALA A 91 -16.36 -2.96 5.34
CA ALA A 91 -16.81 -1.75 6.02
C ALA A 91 -18.22 -1.87 6.63
N LYS A 92 -19.15 -2.56 5.94
CA LYS A 92 -20.50 -2.85 6.47
C LYS A 92 -20.44 -3.72 7.73
N PHE A 93 -19.57 -4.74 7.73
CA PHE A 93 -19.39 -5.59 8.92
C PHE A 93 -18.68 -4.83 10.04
N ALA A 94 -17.65 -4.03 9.74
CA ALA A 94 -17.00 -3.15 10.72
C ALA A 94 -18.03 -2.23 11.40
N LYS A 95 -18.95 -1.62 10.62
CA LYS A 95 -20.06 -0.82 11.15
C LYS A 95 -20.98 -1.63 12.07
N LYS A 96 -21.35 -2.85 11.68
CA LYS A 96 -22.23 -3.74 12.45
C LYS A 96 -21.65 -4.08 13.83
N ILE A 97 -20.35 -4.41 13.89
CA ILE A 97 -19.66 -4.75 15.16
C ILE A 97 -19.06 -3.53 15.87
N LYS A 98 -19.20 -2.31 15.32
CA LYS A 98 -18.64 -1.04 15.83
C LYS A 98 -17.12 -1.05 15.92
N ALA A 99 -16.43 -1.75 15.01
CA ALA A 99 -14.98 -1.74 14.85
C ALA A 99 -14.53 -0.57 13.98
N ASP A 100 -13.33 -0.04 14.22
CA ASP A 100 -12.71 0.92 13.31
C ASP A 100 -12.26 0.18 12.03
N TYR A 101 -12.44 0.78 10.85
CA TYR A 101 -12.11 0.17 9.57
C TYR A 101 -10.97 0.88 8.86
N VAL A 102 -10.07 0.10 8.29
CA VAL A 102 -8.90 0.61 7.54
C VAL A 102 -8.79 -0.12 6.23
N THR A 103 -8.61 0.62 5.14
CA THR A 103 -8.32 0.07 3.81
C THR A 103 -7.28 0.93 3.09
N TYR A 104 -6.55 0.30 2.17
CA TYR A 104 -5.49 0.95 1.44
C TYR A 104 -5.89 1.26 0.01
N SER A 105 -5.51 2.44 -0.45
CA SER A 105 -5.68 2.93 -1.81
C SER A 105 -4.30 3.26 -2.42
N THR A 106 -4.28 4.00 -3.51
CA THR A 106 -3.10 4.19 -4.36
C THR A 106 -3.01 5.64 -4.87
N ASP A 107 -1.81 6.05 -5.23
CA ASP A 107 -1.51 7.25 -6.01
C ASP A 107 -2.10 7.19 -7.43
N PHE A 108 -2.38 6.02 -7.98
CA PHE A 108 -3.03 5.83 -9.29
C PHE A 108 -4.48 6.34 -9.36
N VAL A 109 -5.04 6.87 -8.27
CA VAL A 109 -6.30 7.61 -8.30
C VAL A 109 -6.16 8.98 -8.97
N PHE A 110 -4.94 9.46 -9.17
CA PHE A 110 -4.62 10.73 -9.83
C PHE A 110 -4.18 10.52 -11.27
N ASP A 111 -4.35 11.56 -12.11
CA ASP A 111 -4.01 11.54 -13.55
C ASP A 111 -2.53 11.87 -13.85
N GLY A 112 -1.82 12.43 -12.89
CA GLY A 112 -0.41 12.81 -13.07
C GLY A 112 -0.20 14.12 -13.82
N GLY A 113 -1.25 14.92 -13.99
CA GLY A 113 -1.19 16.23 -14.68
C GLY A 113 -0.66 17.38 -13.82
N LYS A 114 -0.43 17.16 -12.53
CA LYS A 114 0.07 18.15 -11.60
C LYS A 114 1.61 18.12 -11.52
N ASN A 115 2.23 19.29 -11.34
CA ASN A 115 3.70 19.42 -11.16
C ASN A 115 4.08 19.73 -9.71
N SER A 116 3.25 19.33 -8.74
CA SER A 116 3.48 19.49 -7.31
C SER A 116 2.84 18.32 -6.57
N PRO A 117 3.25 18.02 -5.33
CA PRO A 117 2.71 16.89 -4.59
C PRO A 117 1.18 16.90 -4.51
N TYR A 118 0.57 15.74 -4.72
CA TYR A 118 -0.88 15.58 -4.54
C TYR A 118 -1.23 15.54 -3.06
N THR A 119 -2.25 16.29 -2.70
CA THR A 119 -2.86 16.30 -1.37
C THR A 119 -4.16 15.50 -1.37
N GLU A 120 -4.74 15.26 -0.19
CA GLU A 120 -6.02 14.56 -0.06
C GLU A 120 -7.20 15.36 -0.62
N GLU A 121 -7.04 16.68 -0.80
CA GLU A 121 -8.04 17.62 -1.34
C GLU A 121 -8.02 17.66 -2.88
N ASP A 122 -6.98 17.14 -3.52
CA ASP A 122 -6.89 17.13 -4.98
C ASP A 122 -7.92 16.18 -5.59
N ALA A 123 -8.52 16.61 -6.70
CA ALA A 123 -9.50 15.82 -7.42
C ALA A 123 -8.90 14.54 -8.01
N ALA A 124 -9.49 13.40 -7.71
CA ALA A 124 -9.07 12.12 -8.26
C ALA A 124 -9.60 11.95 -9.70
N ALA A 125 -8.71 11.63 -10.65
CA ALA A 125 -8.97 11.41 -12.08
C ALA A 125 -8.17 10.21 -12.63
N PRO A 126 -8.45 8.97 -12.20
CA PRO A 126 -7.64 7.80 -12.52
C PRO A 126 -7.61 7.47 -14.01
N LEU A 127 -6.42 7.18 -14.54
CA LEU A 127 -6.19 6.85 -15.95
C LEU A 127 -6.44 5.37 -16.27
N SER A 128 -6.13 4.46 -15.35
CA SER A 128 -6.19 3.01 -15.51
C SER A 128 -7.43 2.39 -14.85
N LYS A 129 -7.80 1.18 -15.28
CA LYS A 129 -8.88 0.41 -14.64
C LYS A 129 -8.57 0.07 -13.18
N TYR A 130 -7.28 -0.21 -12.88
CA TYR A 130 -6.81 -0.36 -11.50
C TYR A 130 -7.10 0.89 -10.66
N GLY A 131 -6.64 2.07 -11.10
CA GLY A 131 -6.87 3.34 -10.40
C GLY A 131 -8.36 3.64 -10.21
N LYS A 132 -9.20 3.39 -11.25
CA LYS A 132 -10.66 3.52 -11.18
C LYS A 132 -11.26 2.61 -10.11
N SER A 133 -10.88 1.32 -10.09
CA SER A 133 -11.39 0.35 -9.11
C SER A 133 -11.04 0.76 -7.67
N LYS A 134 -9.82 1.25 -7.44
CA LYS A 134 -9.39 1.75 -6.11
C LYS A 134 -10.18 3.01 -5.73
N ARG A 135 -10.35 3.96 -6.64
CA ARG A 135 -11.13 5.18 -6.38
C ARG A 135 -12.60 4.90 -6.06
N GLU A 136 -13.24 3.99 -6.79
CA GLU A 136 -14.61 3.57 -6.48
C GLU A 136 -14.69 2.84 -5.12
N GLY A 137 -13.66 2.08 -4.76
CA GLY A 137 -13.54 1.47 -3.42
C GLY A 137 -13.48 2.51 -2.30
N GLU A 138 -12.68 3.58 -2.46
CA GLU A 138 -12.64 4.70 -1.50
C GLU A 138 -14.04 5.28 -1.25
N LYS A 139 -14.76 5.62 -2.34
CA LYS A 139 -16.12 6.18 -2.28
C LYS A 139 -17.09 5.21 -1.60
N ALA A 140 -17.07 3.93 -1.99
CA ALA A 140 -17.97 2.92 -1.46
C ALA A 140 -17.76 2.69 0.05
N VAL A 141 -16.51 2.63 0.51
CA VAL A 141 -16.16 2.49 1.93
C VAL A 141 -16.65 3.69 2.74
N LEU A 142 -16.30 4.91 2.33
CA LEU A 142 -16.66 6.12 3.08
C LEU A 142 -18.18 6.37 3.11
N LYS A 143 -18.89 6.03 2.03
CA LYS A 143 -20.36 6.04 1.99
C LYS A 143 -20.98 5.01 2.95
N THR A 144 -20.34 3.84 3.12
CA THR A 144 -20.86 2.74 3.95
C THR A 144 -20.63 3.00 5.43
N TYR A 145 -19.43 3.48 5.80
CA TYR A 145 -19.06 3.65 7.20
C TYR A 145 -18.13 4.84 7.41
N SER A 146 -18.59 5.83 8.18
CA SER A 146 -17.83 7.05 8.47
C SER A 146 -16.61 6.82 9.38
N LYS A 147 -16.59 5.75 10.19
CA LYS A 147 -15.42 5.40 11.02
C LYS A 147 -14.43 4.54 10.23
N SER A 148 -14.05 5.03 9.06
CA SER A 148 -13.11 4.37 8.15
C SER A 148 -11.91 5.25 7.86
N PHE A 149 -10.74 4.64 7.80
CA PHE A 149 -9.53 5.21 7.25
C PHE A 149 -9.32 4.66 5.84
N VAL A 150 -9.15 5.55 4.89
CA VAL A 150 -8.70 5.25 3.54
C VAL A 150 -7.31 5.81 3.37
N ILE A 151 -6.32 4.93 3.27
CA ILE A 151 -4.91 5.32 3.23
C ILE A 151 -4.38 5.14 1.82
N ARG A 152 -4.06 6.24 1.12
CA ARG A 152 -3.39 6.21 -0.18
C ARG A 152 -1.89 6.11 0.03
N THR A 153 -1.25 5.25 -0.73
CA THR A 153 0.20 5.04 -0.72
C THR A 153 0.71 4.87 -2.15
N SER A 154 2.03 4.90 -2.35
CA SER A 154 2.65 4.75 -3.66
C SER A 154 3.85 3.80 -3.61
N TRP A 155 4.09 3.07 -4.71
CA TRP A 155 5.29 2.29 -4.99
C TRP A 155 5.81 1.46 -3.80
N LEU A 156 4.90 0.71 -3.18
CA LEU A 156 5.17 -0.07 -1.97
C LEU A 156 6.26 -1.12 -2.20
N PHE A 157 7.27 -1.12 -1.35
CA PHE A 157 8.34 -2.13 -1.34
C PHE A 157 8.63 -2.62 0.07
N GLY A 158 9.28 -3.78 0.18
CA GLY A 158 9.69 -4.39 1.44
C GLY A 158 10.13 -5.84 1.28
N ILE A 159 10.25 -6.54 2.41
CA ILE A 159 10.83 -7.89 2.47
C ILE A 159 9.84 -8.99 2.00
N GLY A 160 8.55 -8.71 2.02
CA GLY A 160 7.50 -9.71 1.74
C GLY A 160 7.49 -10.21 0.29
N ASN A 161 6.49 -9.79 -0.47
CA ASN A 161 6.28 -10.25 -1.84
C ASN A 161 7.23 -9.58 -2.85
N VAL A 162 7.20 -10.05 -4.10
CA VAL A 162 7.92 -9.44 -5.22
C VAL A 162 7.50 -7.98 -5.37
N ASN A 163 8.48 -7.10 -5.46
CA ASN A 163 8.33 -5.66 -5.66
C ASN A 163 9.48 -5.11 -6.50
N PHE A 164 9.41 -3.83 -6.89
CA PHE A 164 10.41 -3.25 -7.78
C PHE A 164 11.83 -3.29 -7.19
N SER A 165 12.01 -2.99 -5.90
CA SER A 165 13.33 -3.04 -5.25
C SER A 165 13.94 -4.44 -5.29
N LYS A 166 13.14 -5.49 -5.05
CA LYS A 166 13.62 -6.89 -5.19
C LYS A 166 13.96 -7.23 -6.63
N LYS A 167 13.15 -6.79 -7.61
CA LYS A 167 13.46 -7.01 -9.02
C LYS A 167 14.79 -6.36 -9.43
N VAL A 168 15.09 -5.15 -8.94
CA VAL A 168 16.38 -4.50 -9.19
C VAL A 168 17.53 -5.36 -8.65
N LEU A 169 17.40 -5.92 -7.45
CA LEU A 169 18.40 -6.84 -6.87
C LEU A 169 18.53 -8.14 -7.69
N GLU A 170 17.43 -8.70 -8.17
CA GLU A 170 17.45 -9.89 -9.03
C GLU A 170 18.13 -9.60 -10.38
N TRP A 171 17.77 -8.49 -11.02
CA TRP A 171 18.36 -8.09 -12.30
C TRP A 171 19.87 -7.82 -12.19
N SER A 172 20.32 -7.21 -11.09
CA SER A 172 21.75 -6.91 -10.87
C SER A 172 22.63 -8.17 -10.76
N LYS A 173 22.03 -9.33 -10.44
CA LYS A 173 22.75 -10.61 -10.35
C LYS A 173 23.01 -11.26 -11.73
N VAL A 174 22.21 -10.90 -12.74
CA VAL A 174 22.20 -11.62 -14.03
C VAL A 174 22.38 -10.70 -15.26
N LYS A 175 22.39 -9.39 -15.06
CA LYS A 175 22.52 -8.41 -16.15
C LYS A 175 23.68 -7.47 -15.89
N GLU A 176 24.37 -7.08 -16.97
CA GLU A 176 25.44 -6.06 -16.94
C GLU A 176 24.90 -4.67 -17.32
N GLU A 177 23.70 -4.62 -17.91
CA GLU A 177 23.02 -3.37 -18.28
C GLU A 177 21.54 -3.42 -17.91
N LEU A 178 21.04 -2.30 -17.37
CA LEU A 178 19.62 -2.12 -16.99
C LEU A 178 19.07 -0.83 -17.60
N ASN A 179 17.95 -0.96 -18.34
CA ASN A 179 17.19 0.18 -18.85
C ASN A 179 15.98 0.42 -17.92
N ILE A 180 15.96 1.55 -17.23
CA ILE A 180 14.98 1.84 -16.17
C ILE A 180 14.26 3.15 -16.47
N VAL A 181 12.94 3.13 -16.30
CA VAL A 181 12.05 4.29 -16.55
C VAL A 181 12.42 5.47 -15.66
N ASP A 182 12.60 6.66 -16.25
CA ASP A 182 12.93 7.90 -15.54
C ASP A 182 11.83 8.98 -15.59
N ASN A 183 10.80 8.78 -16.39
CA ASN A 183 9.71 9.75 -16.60
C ASN A 183 8.39 9.40 -15.90
N GLU A 184 8.44 8.53 -14.89
CA GLU A 184 7.39 8.35 -13.88
C GLU A 184 7.97 8.77 -12.53
N ILE A 185 7.28 9.68 -11.85
CA ILE A 185 7.70 10.24 -10.57
C ILE A 185 6.65 9.95 -9.50
N ALA A 186 7.08 9.34 -8.40
CA ALA A 186 6.27 9.14 -7.20
C ALA A 186 7.17 9.04 -5.95
N SER A 187 6.68 8.51 -4.83
CA SER A 187 7.51 8.19 -3.68
C SER A 187 7.57 6.68 -3.45
N PRO A 188 8.75 6.05 -3.52
CA PRO A 188 8.90 4.67 -3.04
C PRO A 188 8.57 4.60 -1.55
N THR A 189 7.66 3.71 -1.16
CA THR A 189 7.20 3.60 0.23
C THR A 189 7.61 2.26 0.84
N TYR A 190 8.37 2.31 1.93
CA TYR A 190 8.76 1.13 2.69
C TYR A 190 7.56 0.62 3.50
N SER A 191 7.15 -0.62 3.28
CA SER A 191 5.93 -1.19 3.87
C SER A 191 5.94 -1.23 5.41
N THR A 192 7.13 -1.33 6.01
CA THR A 192 7.28 -1.22 7.47
C THR A 192 6.90 0.18 7.98
N ASP A 193 7.32 1.25 7.26
CA ASP A 193 6.93 2.62 7.63
C ASP A 193 5.42 2.81 7.44
N LEU A 194 4.87 2.34 6.33
CA LEU A 194 3.43 2.40 6.09
C LEU A 194 2.66 1.72 7.22
N ALA A 195 3.09 0.54 7.68
CA ALA A 195 2.44 -0.16 8.79
C ALA A 195 2.52 0.64 10.11
N ILE A 196 3.70 1.18 10.44
CA ILE A 196 3.94 1.95 11.67
C ILE A 196 3.08 3.23 11.68
N PHE A 197 3.13 4.03 10.62
CA PHE A 197 2.41 5.30 10.55
C PHE A 197 0.90 5.09 10.40
N SER A 198 0.45 4.04 9.70
CA SER A 198 -0.96 3.65 9.68
C SER A 198 -1.44 3.29 11.08
N TRP A 199 -0.67 2.51 11.85
CA TRP A 199 -1.06 2.16 13.21
C TRP A 199 -1.15 3.39 14.12
N LYS A 200 -0.19 4.32 14.04
CA LYS A 200 -0.24 5.60 14.78
C LYS A 200 -1.48 6.42 14.38
N LEU A 201 -1.78 6.53 13.08
CA LEU A 201 -2.96 7.23 12.58
C LEU A 201 -4.26 6.62 13.12
N ILE A 202 -4.38 5.30 13.10
CA ILE A 202 -5.58 4.58 13.58
C ILE A 202 -5.87 4.92 15.05
N GLN A 203 -4.84 5.04 15.90
CA GLN A 203 -5.01 5.38 17.31
C GLN A 203 -5.59 6.79 17.53
N THR A 204 -5.49 7.70 16.55
CA THR A 204 -6.05 9.05 16.65
C THR A 204 -7.57 9.09 16.54
N ARG A 205 -8.18 8.08 15.93
CA ARG A 205 -9.61 8.05 15.56
C ARG A 205 -10.08 9.25 14.71
N LYS A 206 -9.16 9.89 14.01
CA LYS A 206 -9.46 10.95 13.04
C LYS A 206 -9.66 10.31 11.66
N TYR A 207 -10.89 9.80 11.45
CA TYR A 207 -11.25 9.06 10.23
C TYR A 207 -11.21 9.92 8.98
N GLY A 208 -11.12 9.29 7.80
CA GLY A 208 -11.13 9.94 6.50
C GLY A 208 -10.03 9.45 5.57
N ILE A 209 -9.72 10.25 4.55
CA ILE A 209 -8.66 9.97 3.58
C ILE A 209 -7.35 10.58 4.07
N TYR A 210 -6.28 9.79 3.98
CA TYR A 210 -4.91 10.20 4.31
C TYR A 210 -3.93 9.68 3.27
N HIS A 211 -2.88 10.44 3.02
CA HIS A 211 -1.72 9.97 2.29
C HIS A 211 -0.64 9.51 3.27
N ILE A 212 -0.12 8.30 3.09
CA ILE A 212 1.05 7.80 3.81
C ILE A 212 2.01 7.20 2.78
N SER A 213 3.05 7.95 2.46
CA SER A 213 4.19 7.54 1.66
C SER A 213 5.47 8.05 2.30
N ASN A 214 6.62 7.42 2.03
CA ASN A 214 7.87 8.01 2.46
C ASN A 214 8.09 9.37 1.78
N ASN A 215 8.77 10.28 2.45
CA ASN A 215 9.06 11.61 1.93
C ASN A 215 10.09 11.57 0.79
N GLY A 216 10.04 12.61 -0.06
CA GLY A 216 10.90 12.75 -1.23
C GLY A 216 10.35 12.04 -2.47
N GLU A 217 10.50 12.69 -3.60
CA GLU A 217 10.13 12.16 -4.91
C GLU A 217 11.29 11.41 -5.56
N ALA A 218 10.98 10.43 -6.38
CA ALA A 218 11.94 9.67 -7.15
C ALA A 218 11.31 9.13 -8.43
N SER A 219 12.11 8.99 -9.48
CA SER A 219 11.78 8.12 -10.60
C SER A 219 12.10 6.65 -10.27
N LYS A 220 11.64 5.72 -11.09
CA LYS A 220 12.09 4.32 -11.01
C LYS A 220 13.59 4.21 -11.23
N TYR A 221 14.14 5.07 -12.12
CA TYR A 221 15.57 5.17 -12.35
C TYR A 221 16.32 5.59 -11.07
N ASP A 222 15.86 6.64 -10.38
CA ASP A 222 16.51 7.11 -9.15
C ASP A 222 16.49 6.05 -8.06
N GLN A 223 15.32 5.37 -7.88
CA GLN A 223 15.21 4.27 -6.93
C GLN A 223 16.16 3.12 -7.25
N ALA A 224 16.21 2.68 -8.51
CA ALA A 224 17.10 1.61 -8.95
C ALA A 224 18.58 1.99 -8.81
N LYS A 225 18.94 3.20 -9.25
CA LYS A 225 20.29 3.72 -9.14
C LYS A 225 20.77 3.73 -7.69
N TYR A 226 19.97 4.23 -6.77
CA TYR A 226 20.29 4.25 -5.34
C TYR A 226 20.53 2.84 -4.77
N ILE A 227 19.66 1.89 -5.10
CA ILE A 227 19.83 0.48 -4.69
C ILE A 227 21.14 -0.09 -5.23
N LEU A 228 21.41 0.08 -6.52
CA LEU A 228 22.58 -0.46 -7.21
C LEU A 228 23.89 0.13 -6.68
N GLU A 229 23.92 1.43 -6.38
CA GLU A 229 25.06 2.10 -5.73
C GLU A 229 25.32 1.52 -4.34
N LYS A 230 24.28 1.31 -3.53
CA LYS A 230 24.40 0.76 -2.16
C LYS A 230 24.89 -0.68 -2.10
N ILE A 231 24.61 -1.49 -3.12
CA ILE A 231 25.13 -2.86 -3.21
C ILE A 231 26.47 -2.94 -3.95
N GLY A 232 27.01 -1.83 -4.44
CA GLY A 232 28.27 -1.78 -5.15
C GLY A 232 28.26 -2.44 -6.54
N TRP A 233 27.08 -2.49 -7.20
CA TRP A 233 26.94 -3.05 -8.53
C TRP A 233 27.78 -2.27 -9.57
N LYS A 234 28.45 -3.00 -10.48
CA LYS A 234 29.41 -2.44 -11.45
C LYS A 234 28.89 -2.34 -12.87
N GLY A 235 27.65 -2.74 -13.11
CA GLY A 235 27.03 -2.66 -14.44
C GLY A 235 26.60 -1.24 -14.81
N ILE A 236 25.93 -1.12 -15.94
CA ILE A 236 25.50 0.14 -16.54
C ILE A 236 24.00 0.32 -16.34
N ILE A 237 23.57 1.41 -15.70
CA ILE A 237 22.16 1.80 -15.64
C ILE A 237 21.88 2.90 -16.65
N LYS A 238 20.90 2.70 -17.52
CA LYS A 238 20.44 3.66 -18.54
C LYS A 238 19.02 4.12 -18.27
N LYS A 239 18.73 5.37 -18.60
CA LYS A 239 17.38 5.91 -18.57
C LYS A 239 16.57 5.39 -19.75
N ALA A 240 15.34 5.00 -19.50
CA ALA A 240 14.34 4.66 -20.47
C ALA A 240 13.07 5.47 -20.22
N ARG A 241 12.19 5.54 -21.19
CA ARG A 241 10.87 6.17 -21.04
C ARG A 241 9.82 5.09 -20.85
N ILE A 242 8.72 5.38 -20.17
CA ILE A 242 7.63 4.40 -19.98
C ILE A 242 7.03 3.98 -21.32
N GLU A 243 7.04 4.87 -22.30
CA GLU A 243 6.56 4.64 -23.65
C GLU A 243 7.39 3.60 -24.43
N ASP A 244 8.63 3.33 -24.01
CA ASP A 244 9.50 2.30 -24.59
C ASP A 244 9.03 0.87 -24.22
N PHE A 245 8.14 0.78 -23.21
CA PHE A 245 7.56 -0.48 -22.74
C PHE A 245 6.09 -0.53 -23.15
N ASN A 246 5.73 -1.50 -23.96
CA ASN A 246 4.34 -1.67 -24.41
C ASN A 246 3.45 -2.21 -23.26
N LEU A 247 3.13 -1.35 -22.29
CA LEU A 247 2.35 -1.70 -21.11
C LEU A 247 0.87 -1.38 -21.33
N PRO A 248 -0.05 -2.31 -20.99
CA PRO A 248 -1.49 -2.12 -21.22
C PRO A 248 -2.10 -0.95 -20.45
N ALA A 249 -1.71 -0.76 -19.20
CA ALA A 249 -2.30 0.26 -18.34
C ALA A 249 -1.59 1.62 -18.50
N LYS A 250 -2.38 2.70 -18.60
CA LYS A 250 -1.86 4.07 -18.51
C LYS A 250 -1.44 4.39 -17.09
N ARG A 251 -0.28 5.02 -16.93
CA ARG A 251 0.30 5.42 -15.65
C ARG A 251 0.38 6.94 -15.53
N PRO A 252 0.17 7.50 -14.33
CA PRO A 252 0.44 8.91 -14.08
C PRO A 252 1.94 9.20 -14.22
N LYS A 253 2.31 10.28 -14.91
CA LYS A 253 3.71 10.71 -15.03
C LYS A 253 4.26 11.27 -13.72
N TYR A 254 3.40 11.91 -12.95
CA TYR A 254 3.72 12.45 -11.64
C TYR A 254 2.61 12.10 -10.65
N SER A 255 2.93 11.35 -9.60
CA SER A 255 1.94 10.91 -8.60
C SER A 255 2.48 10.95 -7.18
N TYR A 256 3.46 11.84 -6.92
CA TYR A 256 3.99 12.03 -5.57
C TYR A 256 2.90 12.51 -4.61
N LEU A 257 2.73 11.79 -3.51
CA LEU A 257 1.73 12.04 -2.48
C LEU A 257 2.34 12.89 -1.36
N SER A 258 1.71 14.01 -1.01
CA SER A 258 2.04 14.74 0.21
C SER A 258 1.53 14.00 1.43
N SER A 259 2.38 13.67 2.37
CA SER A 259 2.03 13.09 3.68
C SER A 259 1.86 14.17 4.77
N GLU A 260 1.83 15.45 4.41
CA GLU A 260 1.85 16.57 5.36
C GLU A 260 0.66 16.54 6.34
N LYS A 261 -0.53 16.13 5.88
CA LYS A 261 -1.73 16.02 6.71
C LYS A 261 -1.55 15.03 7.87
N VAL A 262 -1.05 13.84 7.59
CA VAL A 262 -0.82 12.83 8.63
C VAL A 262 0.36 13.20 9.52
N GLU A 263 1.42 13.78 8.97
CA GLU A 263 2.57 14.26 9.75
C GLU A 263 2.19 15.34 10.74
N LYS A 264 1.40 16.33 10.33
CA LYS A 264 0.86 17.37 11.21
C LYS A 264 -0.02 16.77 12.31
N LEU A 265 -0.89 15.81 11.95
CA LEU A 265 -1.77 15.16 12.91
C LEU A 265 -1.00 14.35 13.96
N LEU A 266 0.07 13.67 13.55
CA LEU A 266 0.89 12.83 14.43
C LEU A 266 2.00 13.61 15.12
N ASN A 267 2.25 14.86 14.73
CA ASN A 267 3.43 15.67 15.11
C ASN A 267 4.74 14.89 14.92
N GLU A 268 4.85 14.18 13.80
CA GLU A 268 5.99 13.31 13.47
C GLU A 268 6.21 13.25 11.95
N LYS A 269 7.47 13.29 11.53
CA LYS A 269 7.84 13.18 10.11
C LYS A 269 7.97 11.73 9.69
N ILE A 270 7.40 11.39 8.53
CA ILE A 270 7.64 10.11 7.87
C ILE A 270 9.06 10.15 7.30
N PRO A 271 9.87 9.07 7.46
CA PRO A 271 11.22 9.01 6.88
C PRO A 271 11.20 9.22 5.37
N ASP A 272 12.33 9.67 4.80
CA ASP A 272 12.49 9.72 3.35
C ASP A 272 12.65 8.31 2.75
N TRP A 273 12.42 8.19 1.44
CA TRP A 273 12.44 6.90 0.74
C TRP A 273 13.83 6.25 0.72
N LYS A 274 14.94 7.04 0.76
CA LYS A 274 16.30 6.50 0.78
C LYS A 274 16.58 5.80 2.10
N SER A 275 16.17 6.41 3.21
CA SER A 275 16.20 5.75 4.53
C SER A 275 15.39 4.45 4.54
N GLY A 276 14.23 4.41 3.86
CA GLY A 276 13.45 3.19 3.66
C GLY A 276 14.24 2.11 2.90
N ILE A 277 14.92 2.47 1.83
CA ILE A 277 15.78 1.57 1.04
C ILE A 277 16.96 1.07 1.88
N ASP A 278 17.64 1.93 2.63
CA ASP A 278 18.79 1.52 3.47
C ASP A 278 18.36 0.42 4.47
N ARG A 279 17.25 0.61 5.19
CA ARG A 279 16.69 -0.37 6.13
C ARG A 279 16.20 -1.65 5.44
N PHE A 280 15.67 -1.54 4.23
CA PHE A 280 15.30 -2.69 3.41
C PHE A 280 16.54 -3.51 3.04
N LEU A 281 17.61 -2.88 2.54
CA LEU A 281 18.84 -3.56 2.15
C LEU A 281 19.55 -4.21 3.35
N GLU A 282 19.55 -3.56 4.51
CA GLU A 282 20.06 -4.14 5.75
C GLU A 282 19.33 -5.46 6.08
N LYS A 283 17.99 -5.46 6.05
CA LYS A 283 17.21 -6.68 6.27
C LYS A 283 17.41 -7.75 5.19
N MET A 284 17.68 -7.37 3.94
CA MET A 284 18.02 -8.31 2.87
C MET A 284 19.37 -8.98 3.13
N LYS A 285 20.37 -8.24 3.64
CA LYS A 285 21.67 -8.77 4.08
C LYS A 285 21.52 -9.73 5.25
N GLU A 286 20.76 -9.35 6.29
CA GLU A 286 20.49 -10.22 7.44
C GLU A 286 19.89 -11.58 7.04
N LYS A 287 19.12 -11.61 5.95
CA LYS A 287 18.53 -12.84 5.39
C LYS A 287 19.46 -13.59 4.42
N GLY A 288 20.63 -13.05 4.09
CA GLY A 288 21.52 -13.63 3.08
C GLY A 288 20.98 -13.58 1.65
N GLU A 289 20.07 -12.64 1.35
CA GLU A 289 19.47 -12.50 0.01
C GLU A 289 20.32 -11.57 -0.91
N ILE A 290 21.26 -10.81 -0.31
CA ILE A 290 22.27 -9.96 -0.98
C ILE A 290 23.61 -9.96 -0.24
#